data_5aa16ee659b4a688904e880fe954edd3
#
_entry.id   5aa16ee659b4a688904e880fe954edd3
#
_cell.length_a   1.000
_cell.length_b   1.000
_cell.length_c   1.000
_cell.angle_alpha   90.00
_cell.angle_beta   90.00
_cell.angle_gamma   90.00
#
_symmetry.space_group_name_H-M   'P 1'
#
loop_
_entity.id
_entity.type
_entity.pdbx_description
1 polymer ?
#
loop_
_entity_poly.entity_id
_entity_poly.type
_entity_poly.pdbx_seq_one_letter_code
_entity_poly.pdbx_strand_id
1 'polypeptide(L)'
;MSEVGTTNFGTVAASGRRWRCLALSAVVIWCVLTTPASAVVINTVTGTGNTSAPPDDPGWANVGVLGIGTGVYLGNGWVLTAAHVGGGSIVLNGGTYAMLAGSGTTLTNNGAPGKSANTDLTMFRLTSTPPGLPDVSISATSLAASAATTMIGSGRDRGAFTQWSVNTSVTPWAWTEVSSGGNFAGYKTASGRTMRWGTNNVSASGVWIDDGYGDIYSLATVFNDSGSPSSEAQAAYGDSGGAIFHKNGSAWELAGMILTVAGYSGQPDPGANAVYGNATYGADLSFYRSQIMVIVPEPSVGIFGAAGTVIALAALRRTGRRALAGARPA
;
A
#
# COMPACT_ATOMS: atom_id res chain seq x y z
N MET A 1 80.21 20.88 24.88
CA MET A 1 81.09 19.87 25.47
C MET A 1 80.51 18.55 25.09
N SER A 2 81.05 18.01 24.15
CA SER A 2 81.93 16.81 23.86
C SER A 2 81.06 15.56 23.84
N GLU A 3 81.19 14.63 22.99
CA GLU A 3 82.04 14.18 21.86
C GLU A 3 81.32 12.90 21.36
N VAL A 4 81.09 12.75 20.10
CA VAL A 4 81.83 11.96 19.09
C VAL A 4 82.19 10.53 19.51
N GLY A 5 81.70 9.60 18.75
CA GLY A 5 82.10 8.21 18.76
C GLY A 5 81.62 7.44 17.53
N THR A 6 82.35 7.58 16.42
CA THR A 6 82.26 6.73 15.23
C THR A 6 83.03 5.44 15.44
N THR A 7 82.51 4.30 15.01
CA THR A 7 83.36 3.20 14.48
C THR A 7 82.59 2.36 13.45
N ASN A 8 83.39 2.04 12.48
CA ASN A 8 83.16 1.45 11.18
C ASN A 8 83.23 -0.11 11.15
N PHE A 9 82.77 -0.64 10.03
CA PHE A 9 83.10 -1.87 9.29
C PHE A 9 82.52 -3.22 9.69
N GLY A 10 81.88 -3.80 8.69
CA GLY A 10 81.70 -5.22 8.60
C GLY A 10 80.80 -5.64 7.45
N THR A 11 81.31 -5.59 6.23
CA THR A 11 80.72 -6.24 5.05
C THR A 11 80.88 -7.75 5.13
N VAL A 12 79.74 -8.47 5.04
CA VAL A 12 79.79 -9.89 4.65
C VAL A 12 78.69 -10.09 3.57
N ALA A 13 79.18 -10.62 2.45
CA ALA A 13 78.39 -10.92 1.27
C ALA A 13 77.66 -12.25 1.38
N ALA A 14 76.59 -12.35 0.60
CA ALA A 14 76.04 -13.48 -0.11
C ALA A 14 75.17 -14.51 0.62
N SER A 15 73.88 -14.58 0.24
CA SER A 15 73.46 -15.71 -0.57
C SER A 15 71.92 -15.51 -0.89
N GLY A 16 71.62 -15.58 -2.17
CA GLY A 16 70.27 -15.38 -2.66
C GLY A 16 69.31 -16.49 -2.24
N ARG A 17 68.22 -16.10 -1.65
CA ARG A 17 66.97 -16.84 -1.70
C ARG A 17 65.86 -15.89 -2.12
N ARG A 18 65.39 -16.08 -3.34
CA ARG A 18 64.20 -15.40 -3.87
C ARG A 18 62.99 -15.90 -3.09
N TRP A 19 62.47 -15.13 -2.16
CA TRP A 19 61.16 -15.32 -1.56
C TRP A 19 60.13 -14.70 -2.50
N ARG A 20 59.34 -15.57 -3.14
CA ARG A 20 58.15 -15.13 -3.85
C ARG A 20 57.13 -14.73 -2.78
N CYS A 21 56.95 -13.44 -2.61
CA CYS A 21 55.78 -12.91 -1.87
C CYS A 21 54.52 -13.26 -2.65
N LEU A 22 53.79 -14.27 -2.21
CA LEU A 22 52.39 -14.47 -2.56
C LEU A 22 51.58 -13.39 -1.85
N ALA A 23 51.19 -12.33 -2.60
CA ALA A 23 50.22 -11.38 -2.14
C ALA A 23 48.89 -12.09 -2.10
N LEU A 24 48.42 -12.52 -0.91
CA LEU A 24 47.04 -12.89 -0.66
C LEU A 24 46.20 -11.60 -0.68
N SER A 25 45.54 -11.33 -1.81
CA SER A 25 44.52 -10.31 -1.86
C SER A 25 43.31 -10.82 -1.06
N ALA A 26 43.19 -10.36 0.17
CA ALA A 26 41.94 -10.56 0.96
C ALA A 26 40.84 -9.71 0.31
N VAL A 27 39.97 -10.36 -0.45
CA VAL A 27 38.73 -9.77 -0.90
C VAL A 27 37.83 -9.69 0.33
N VAL A 28 37.74 -8.51 0.94
CA VAL A 28 36.73 -8.21 1.96
C VAL A 28 35.38 -8.08 1.25
N ILE A 29 34.61 -9.15 1.24
CA ILE A 29 33.22 -9.11 0.83
C ILE A 29 32.46 -8.33 1.94
N TRP A 30 32.21 -7.06 1.69
CA TRP A 30 31.24 -6.29 2.46
C TRP A 30 29.88 -6.89 2.19
N CYS A 31 29.43 -7.78 3.06
CA CYS A 31 28.05 -8.18 3.13
C CYS A 31 27.27 -6.95 3.61
N VAL A 32 26.74 -6.15 2.69
CA VAL A 32 25.77 -5.12 3.02
C VAL A 32 24.54 -5.88 3.51
N LEU A 33 24.41 -6.01 4.83
CA LEU A 33 23.18 -6.44 5.46
C LEU A 33 22.14 -5.33 5.16
N THR A 34 21.44 -5.47 4.04
CA THR A 34 20.23 -4.70 3.80
C THR A 34 19.23 -5.15 4.83
N THR A 35 19.04 -4.37 5.90
CA THR A 35 17.92 -4.55 6.79
C THR A 35 16.65 -4.39 5.95
N PRO A 36 15.73 -5.36 5.95
CA PRO A 36 14.47 -5.21 5.24
C PRO A 36 13.73 -4.00 5.81
N ALA A 37 13.42 -3.08 4.94
CA ALA A 37 12.62 -1.90 5.21
C ALA A 37 11.11 -2.27 5.22
N SER A 38 10.25 -1.58 5.97
CA SER A 38 8.85 -1.96 6.22
C SER A 38 7.86 -0.82 5.91
N ALA A 39 6.75 -1.10 5.21
CA ALA A 39 5.58 -0.22 5.01
C ALA A 39 4.49 -0.60 6.02
N VAL A 40 3.32 0.00 6.02
CA VAL A 40 2.33 0.04 7.11
C VAL A 40 2.90 -0.47 8.44
N VAL A 41 2.82 0.30 9.48
CA VAL A 41 3.34 -0.12 10.79
C VAL A 41 2.48 -1.28 11.30
N ILE A 42 3.07 -2.47 11.43
CA ILE A 42 2.36 -3.67 11.87
C ILE A 42 2.71 -4.05 13.32
N ASN A 43 1.70 -4.39 14.10
CA ASN A 43 1.84 -4.84 15.49
C ASN A 43 2.14 -6.34 15.54
N THR A 44 3.33 -6.74 15.07
CA THR A 44 3.87 -8.10 15.19
C THR A 44 5.16 -8.06 16.00
N VAL A 45 5.66 -9.21 16.45
CA VAL A 45 6.87 -9.27 17.28
C VAL A 45 8.04 -8.50 16.69
N THR A 46 8.34 -8.68 15.40
CA THR A 46 9.47 -8.00 14.73
C THR A 46 9.09 -6.75 13.95
N GLY A 47 7.83 -6.64 13.49
CA GLY A 47 7.38 -5.59 12.58
C GLY A 47 7.98 -5.65 11.17
N THR A 48 8.71 -6.71 10.83
CA THR A 48 9.47 -6.84 9.57
C THR A 48 8.89 -7.86 8.59
N GLY A 49 7.82 -8.57 8.96
CA GLY A 49 7.12 -9.54 8.11
C GLY A 49 6.25 -8.90 7.02
N ASN A 50 5.45 -9.74 6.35
CA ASN A 50 4.39 -9.34 5.42
C ASN A 50 4.89 -8.57 4.18
N THR A 51 6.07 -8.90 3.65
CA THR A 51 6.72 -8.25 2.50
C THR A 51 6.51 -8.98 1.17
N SER A 52 5.68 -10.00 1.18
CA SER A 52 5.21 -10.74 0.00
C SER A 52 3.70 -10.87 0.08
N ALA A 53 3.07 -11.29 -1.02
CA ALA A 53 1.62 -11.47 -1.06
C ALA A 53 1.11 -12.29 0.14
N PRO A 54 0.00 -11.88 0.76
CA PRO A 54 -0.62 -12.67 1.82
C PRO A 54 -1.10 -14.03 1.27
N PRO A 55 -1.25 -15.07 2.11
CA PRO A 55 -1.70 -16.39 1.66
C PRO A 55 -3.05 -16.37 0.93
N ASP A 56 -3.95 -15.46 1.33
CA ASP A 56 -5.21 -15.16 0.67
C ASP A 56 -5.06 -13.76 0.03
N ASP A 57 -4.49 -13.73 -1.18
CA ASP A 57 -4.04 -12.51 -1.84
C ASP A 57 -5.22 -11.66 -2.34
N PRO A 58 -5.41 -10.43 -1.78
CA PRO A 58 -6.47 -9.52 -2.21
C PRO A 58 -6.15 -8.76 -3.51
N GLY A 59 -4.94 -8.84 -4.03
CA GLY A 59 -4.46 -8.05 -5.16
C GLY A 59 -3.11 -7.38 -4.85
N TRP A 60 -2.21 -8.06 -4.15
CA TRP A 60 -0.87 -7.57 -3.82
C TRP A 60 -0.12 -7.01 -5.02
N ALA A 61 -0.15 -7.72 -6.15
CA ALA A 61 0.56 -7.33 -7.36
C ALA A 61 -0.02 -6.06 -8.02
N ASN A 62 -1.26 -5.67 -7.68
CA ASN A 62 -1.91 -4.46 -8.17
C ASN A 62 -1.54 -3.21 -7.37
N VAL A 63 -0.94 -3.37 -6.18
CA VAL A 63 -0.47 -2.26 -5.35
C VAL A 63 0.99 -1.98 -5.68
N GLY A 64 1.36 -0.73 -5.85
CA GLY A 64 2.72 -0.36 -6.28
C GLY A 64 3.25 0.92 -5.66
N VAL A 65 4.58 1.07 -5.75
CA VAL A 65 5.30 2.27 -5.30
C VAL A 65 5.13 3.37 -6.34
N LEU A 66 4.59 4.51 -5.92
CA LEU A 66 4.34 5.69 -6.75
C LEU A 66 5.02 6.91 -6.13
N GLY A 67 6.20 7.28 -6.64
CA GLY A 67 6.94 8.41 -6.09
C GLY A 67 7.17 8.28 -4.58
N ILE A 68 6.67 9.24 -3.81
CA ILE A 68 6.73 9.24 -2.34
C ILE A 68 5.57 8.48 -1.67
N GLY A 69 4.61 8.00 -2.45
CA GLY A 69 3.38 7.33 -1.99
C GLY A 69 3.20 5.94 -2.59
N THR A 70 1.96 5.52 -2.61
CA THR A 70 1.48 4.25 -3.10
C THR A 70 0.38 4.49 -4.14
N GLY A 71 0.13 3.54 -5.03
CA GLY A 71 -0.98 3.56 -5.98
C GLY A 71 -1.52 2.16 -6.23
N VAL A 72 -2.76 2.06 -6.70
CA VAL A 72 -3.43 0.80 -7.00
C VAL A 72 -3.82 0.75 -8.46
N TYR A 73 -3.29 -0.23 -9.18
CA TYR A 73 -3.70 -0.52 -10.55
C TYR A 73 -5.08 -1.19 -10.56
N LEU A 74 -6.06 -0.55 -11.19
CA LEU A 74 -7.45 -1.01 -11.21
C LEU A 74 -7.79 -1.92 -12.41
N GLY A 75 -6.95 -1.95 -13.41
CA GLY A 75 -7.22 -2.60 -14.69
C GLY A 75 -7.24 -1.61 -15.85
N ASN A 76 -7.26 -2.11 -17.08
CA ASN A 76 -7.35 -1.31 -18.32
C ASN A 76 -6.35 -0.15 -18.45
N GLY A 77 -5.20 -0.25 -17.78
CA GLY A 77 -4.16 0.78 -17.74
C GLY A 77 -4.40 1.89 -16.73
N TRP A 78 -5.41 1.82 -15.85
CA TRP A 78 -5.73 2.86 -14.89
C TRP A 78 -5.18 2.58 -13.49
N VAL A 79 -4.70 3.65 -12.87
CA VAL A 79 -4.21 3.66 -11.49
C VAL A 79 -5.01 4.66 -10.68
N LEU A 80 -5.41 4.30 -9.46
CA LEU A 80 -5.99 5.16 -8.44
C LEU A 80 -4.95 5.42 -7.35
N THR A 81 -4.87 6.66 -6.87
CA THR A 81 -3.99 7.08 -5.78
C THR A 81 -4.56 8.29 -5.04
N ALA A 82 -3.91 8.71 -3.95
CA ALA A 82 -4.20 9.98 -3.31
C ALA A 82 -3.84 11.17 -4.22
N ALA A 83 -4.67 12.22 -4.26
CA ALA A 83 -4.39 13.38 -5.10
C ALA A 83 -3.16 14.14 -4.62
N HIS A 84 -2.88 14.19 -3.33
CA HIS A 84 -1.65 14.79 -2.79
C HIS A 84 -0.37 13.99 -3.12
N VAL A 85 -0.47 12.71 -3.47
CA VAL A 85 0.63 11.92 -4.03
C VAL A 85 0.85 12.26 -5.51
N GLY A 86 -0.25 12.48 -6.23
CA GLY A 86 -0.25 12.80 -7.65
C GLY A 86 0.00 11.59 -8.55
N GLY A 87 -0.10 11.83 -9.86
CA GLY A 87 0.22 10.82 -10.87
C GLY A 87 1.71 10.79 -11.20
N GLY A 88 2.18 9.63 -11.67
CA GLY A 88 3.60 9.46 -12.03
C GLY A 88 3.92 8.05 -12.51
N SER A 89 5.20 7.73 -12.60
CA SER A 89 5.65 6.36 -12.84
C SER A 89 5.41 5.51 -11.60
N ILE A 90 4.80 4.35 -11.79
CA ILE A 90 4.50 3.38 -10.72
C ILE A 90 5.29 2.09 -10.94
N VAL A 91 5.76 1.49 -9.84
CA VAL A 91 6.39 0.17 -9.84
C VAL A 91 5.37 -0.86 -9.38
N LEU A 92 4.95 -1.75 -10.27
CA LEU A 92 3.97 -2.82 -10.04
C LEU A 92 4.64 -4.18 -10.32
N ASN A 93 4.58 -5.08 -9.36
CA ASN A 93 5.12 -6.44 -9.51
C ASN A 93 6.53 -6.47 -10.14
N GLY A 94 7.40 -5.53 -9.72
CA GLY A 94 8.78 -5.41 -10.20
C GLY A 94 8.95 -4.69 -11.56
N GLY A 95 7.88 -4.39 -12.29
CA GLY A 95 7.91 -3.59 -13.52
C GLY A 95 7.63 -2.12 -13.27
N THR A 96 8.27 -1.23 -14.02
CA THR A 96 8.02 0.23 -13.96
C THR A 96 7.16 0.66 -15.14
N TYR A 97 6.06 1.37 -14.85
CA TYR A 97 5.08 1.82 -15.83
C TYR A 97 4.92 3.33 -15.73
N ALA A 98 5.11 4.03 -16.85
CA ALA A 98 5.01 5.48 -16.89
C ALA A 98 3.56 5.96 -17.01
N MET A 99 3.22 7.07 -16.39
CA MET A 99 1.95 7.76 -16.59
C MET A 99 1.86 8.32 -18.02
N LEU A 100 0.69 8.18 -18.65
CA LEU A 100 0.34 8.90 -19.85
C LEU A 100 0.11 10.38 -19.51
N ALA A 101 0.90 11.26 -20.11
CA ALA A 101 0.82 12.69 -19.84
C ALA A 101 -0.60 13.23 -20.10
N GLY A 102 -1.10 14.08 -19.19
CA GLY A 102 -2.42 14.69 -19.30
C GLY A 102 -3.61 13.77 -18.99
N SER A 103 -3.38 12.52 -18.55
CA SER A 103 -4.45 11.57 -18.24
C SER A 103 -4.99 11.68 -16.80
N GLY A 104 -4.39 12.56 -15.99
CA GLY A 104 -4.80 12.73 -14.58
C GLY A 104 -6.22 13.29 -14.45
N THR A 105 -7.03 12.69 -13.59
CA THR A 105 -8.41 13.10 -13.27
C THR A 105 -8.62 13.02 -11.77
N THR A 106 -8.88 14.16 -11.12
CA THR A 106 -9.23 14.20 -9.70
C THR A 106 -10.72 13.87 -9.53
N LEU A 107 -11.05 13.03 -8.57
CA LEU A 107 -12.43 12.71 -8.23
C LEU A 107 -13.06 13.84 -7.41
N THR A 108 -14.39 13.86 -7.38
CA THR A 108 -15.17 14.90 -6.72
C THR A 108 -15.98 14.35 -5.55
N ASN A 109 -16.43 15.24 -4.67
CA ASN A 109 -17.34 14.89 -3.57
C ASN A 109 -18.81 14.83 -4.00
N ASN A 110 -19.10 14.57 -5.28
CA ASN A 110 -20.45 14.40 -5.83
C ASN A 110 -21.40 15.58 -5.53
N GLY A 111 -20.86 16.79 -5.33
CA GLY A 111 -21.65 17.97 -4.95
C GLY A 111 -22.25 17.90 -3.54
N ALA A 112 -21.66 17.13 -2.63
CA ALA A 112 -22.11 17.03 -1.24
C ALA A 112 -22.14 18.41 -0.57
N PRO A 113 -23.27 18.83 0.04
CA PRO A 113 -23.41 20.16 0.60
C PRO A 113 -22.38 20.48 1.68
N GLY A 114 -21.75 21.65 1.58
CA GLY A 114 -20.76 22.11 2.54
C GLY A 114 -19.42 21.38 2.51
N LYS A 115 -19.16 20.62 1.42
CA LYS A 115 -17.91 19.90 1.20
C LYS A 115 -17.12 20.51 0.06
N SER A 116 -15.79 20.29 0.06
CA SER A 116 -14.93 20.69 -1.05
C SER A 116 -15.41 20.07 -2.36
N ALA A 117 -15.20 20.74 -3.49
CA ALA A 117 -15.61 20.21 -4.80
C ALA A 117 -14.87 18.93 -5.13
N ASN A 118 -13.55 18.90 -4.91
CA ASN A 118 -12.70 17.75 -5.13
C ASN A 118 -12.42 17.02 -3.82
N THR A 119 -12.19 15.71 -3.92
CA THR A 119 -11.66 14.87 -2.86
C THR A 119 -10.16 14.63 -3.06
N ASP A 120 -9.48 14.12 -2.05
CA ASP A 120 -8.06 13.74 -2.17
C ASP A 120 -7.86 12.39 -2.90
N LEU A 121 -8.54 12.20 -4.02
CA LEU A 121 -8.37 11.04 -4.91
C LEU A 121 -8.10 11.49 -6.34
N THR A 122 -7.13 10.85 -6.98
CA THR A 122 -6.85 11.05 -8.41
C THR A 122 -6.66 9.72 -9.12
N MET A 123 -7.08 9.68 -10.37
CA MET A 123 -6.84 8.57 -11.29
C MET A 123 -5.96 9.04 -12.43
N PHE A 124 -5.13 8.15 -12.95
CA PHE A 124 -4.34 8.41 -14.15
C PHE A 124 -4.14 7.13 -14.96
N ARG A 125 -3.86 7.29 -16.25
CA ARG A 125 -3.64 6.17 -17.15
C ARG A 125 -2.14 5.92 -17.35
N LEU A 126 -1.76 4.65 -17.49
CA LEU A 126 -0.40 4.24 -17.85
C LEU A 126 -0.22 4.25 -19.37
N THR A 127 1.02 4.47 -19.82
CA THR A 127 1.38 4.39 -21.25
C THR A 127 1.31 2.97 -21.81
N SER A 128 1.38 1.97 -20.96
CA SER A 128 1.25 0.55 -21.30
C SER A 128 0.54 -0.20 -20.17
N THR A 129 -0.24 -1.19 -20.52
CA THR A 129 -0.95 -2.05 -19.57
C THR A 129 0.02 -3.05 -18.95
N PRO A 130 0.14 -3.14 -17.61
CA PRO A 130 0.91 -4.18 -16.95
C PRO A 130 0.40 -5.58 -17.32
N PRO A 131 1.26 -6.49 -17.81
CA PRO A 131 0.82 -7.81 -18.22
C PRO A 131 0.47 -8.68 -17.01
N GLY A 132 -0.61 -9.46 -17.13
CA GLY A 132 -1.00 -10.50 -16.16
C GLY A 132 -1.56 -9.98 -14.83
N LEU A 133 -1.73 -8.66 -14.66
CA LEU A 133 -2.43 -8.12 -13.49
C LEU A 133 -3.96 -8.19 -13.72
N PRO A 134 -4.72 -8.74 -12.76
CA PRO A 134 -6.18 -8.79 -12.87
C PRO A 134 -6.79 -7.40 -12.70
N ASP A 135 -8.02 -7.23 -13.16
CA ASP A 135 -8.83 -6.08 -12.81
C ASP A 135 -9.24 -6.15 -11.33
N VAL A 136 -9.31 -5.01 -10.66
CA VAL A 136 -9.68 -4.90 -9.25
C VAL A 136 -11.13 -4.46 -9.14
N SER A 137 -11.94 -5.23 -8.44
CA SER A 137 -13.33 -4.86 -8.12
C SER A 137 -13.37 -3.78 -7.04
N ILE A 138 -14.22 -2.76 -7.22
CA ILE A 138 -14.46 -1.72 -6.22
C ILE A 138 -15.68 -2.10 -5.39
N SER A 139 -15.60 -2.00 -4.07
CA SER A 139 -16.73 -2.27 -3.19
C SER A 139 -17.94 -1.42 -3.56
N ALA A 140 -19.11 -2.05 -3.62
CA ALA A 140 -20.36 -1.38 -3.98
C ALA A 140 -21.03 -0.68 -2.80
N THR A 141 -20.66 -1.02 -1.57
CA THR A 141 -21.26 -0.49 -0.33
C THR A 141 -20.18 -0.15 0.68
N SER A 142 -20.45 0.83 1.53
CA SER A 142 -19.61 1.13 2.70
C SER A 142 -19.49 -0.10 3.60
N LEU A 143 -18.30 -0.30 4.15
CA LEU A 143 -18.07 -1.41 5.08
C LEU A 143 -18.77 -1.15 6.42
N ALA A 144 -19.34 -2.19 7.00
CA ALA A 144 -19.87 -2.13 8.35
C ALA A 144 -18.73 -2.03 9.39
N ALA A 145 -19.06 -1.49 10.57
CA ALA A 145 -18.14 -1.56 11.72
C ALA A 145 -17.76 -3.02 12.01
N SER A 146 -16.53 -3.23 12.43
CA SER A 146 -15.90 -4.53 12.65
C SER A 146 -15.65 -5.37 11.38
N ALA A 147 -15.94 -4.88 10.17
CA ALA A 147 -15.55 -5.55 8.94
C ALA A 147 -14.03 -5.71 8.88
N ALA A 148 -13.56 -6.94 8.64
CA ALA A 148 -12.14 -7.22 8.51
C ALA A 148 -11.57 -6.65 7.22
N THR A 149 -10.39 -6.05 7.30
CA THR A 149 -9.69 -5.44 6.18
C THR A 149 -8.23 -5.90 6.09
N THR A 150 -7.69 -5.88 4.89
CA THR A 150 -6.26 -6.00 4.61
C THR A 150 -5.77 -4.69 4.00
N MET A 151 -4.82 -4.06 4.67
CA MET A 151 -4.19 -2.82 4.24
C MET A 151 -2.87 -3.15 3.53
N ILE A 152 -2.63 -2.55 2.36
CA ILE A 152 -1.37 -2.71 1.61
C ILE A 152 -0.84 -1.34 1.25
N GLY A 153 0.41 -1.06 1.63
CA GLY A 153 1.06 0.20 1.34
C GLY A 153 2.57 0.08 1.16
N SER A 154 3.21 1.19 0.86
CA SER A 154 4.66 1.30 0.67
C SER A 154 5.28 2.44 1.48
N GLY A 155 4.71 2.73 2.65
CA GLY A 155 5.13 3.82 3.52
C GLY A 155 6.42 3.57 4.29
N ARG A 156 6.63 4.37 5.34
CA ARG A 156 7.80 4.24 6.22
C ARG A 156 7.73 2.98 7.06
N ASP A 157 8.91 2.46 7.32
CA ASP A 157 9.12 1.26 8.12
C ASP A 157 8.81 1.45 9.59
N ARG A 158 8.37 0.38 10.26
CA ARG A 158 8.29 0.37 11.72
C ARG A 158 9.70 0.46 12.32
N GLY A 159 9.88 1.45 13.16
CA GLY A 159 11.09 1.63 13.96
C GLY A 159 10.96 1.07 15.37
N ALA A 160 11.61 1.72 16.31
CA ALA A 160 11.67 1.28 17.71
C ALA A 160 10.32 1.39 18.41
N PHE A 161 10.02 0.40 19.26
CA PHE A 161 8.97 0.55 20.28
C PHE A 161 9.30 1.70 21.19
N THR A 162 8.33 2.55 21.47
CA THR A 162 8.50 3.78 22.23
C THR A 162 7.34 3.96 23.19
N GLN A 163 7.63 4.49 24.35
CA GLN A 163 6.63 4.87 25.35
C GLN A 163 6.66 6.38 25.59
N TRP A 164 5.51 6.94 25.90
CA TRP A 164 5.36 8.36 26.22
C TRP A 164 4.63 8.52 27.56
N SER A 165 5.15 9.42 28.40
CA SER A 165 4.41 9.99 29.52
C SER A 165 3.63 11.18 28.99
N VAL A 166 2.30 11.09 29.02
CA VAL A 166 1.41 12.09 28.44
C VAL A 166 0.58 12.73 29.54
N ASN A 167 0.71 14.07 29.68
CA ASN A 167 -0.16 14.85 30.54
C ASN A 167 -1.40 15.27 29.73
N THR A 168 -2.54 14.66 30.02
CA THR A 168 -3.83 14.94 29.38
C THR A 168 -4.62 16.09 30.05
N SER A 169 -4.09 16.67 31.14
CA SER A 169 -4.75 17.76 31.85
C SER A 169 -4.50 19.14 31.22
N VAL A 170 -3.66 19.22 30.20
CA VAL A 170 -3.35 20.45 29.46
C VAL A 170 -3.84 20.30 27.99
N THR A 171 -4.07 21.44 27.32
CA THR A 171 -4.50 21.44 25.91
C THR A 171 -3.59 22.37 25.09
N PRO A 172 -2.91 21.86 24.03
CA PRO A 172 -2.81 20.45 23.63
C PRO A 172 -2.12 19.59 24.69
N TRP A 173 -2.33 18.25 24.67
CA TRP A 173 -1.68 17.33 25.60
C TRP A 173 -0.15 17.43 25.49
N ALA A 174 0.53 17.33 26.64
CA ALA A 174 1.99 17.38 26.66
C ALA A 174 2.58 15.97 26.64
N TRP A 175 3.38 15.69 25.62
CA TRP A 175 3.99 14.40 25.35
C TRP A 175 5.48 14.41 25.69
N THR A 176 5.94 13.45 26.48
CA THR A 176 7.36 13.26 26.80
C THR A 176 7.73 11.81 26.58
N GLU A 177 8.71 11.56 25.72
CA GLU A 177 9.25 10.20 25.49
C GLU A 177 9.96 9.72 26.76
N VAL A 178 9.69 8.47 27.16
CA VAL A 178 10.26 7.84 28.35
C VAL A 178 10.77 6.44 28.02
N SER A 179 11.76 5.99 28.78
CA SER A 179 12.33 4.65 28.60
C SER A 179 11.43 3.53 29.16
N SER A 180 10.56 3.86 30.12
CA SER A 180 9.60 2.91 30.72
C SER A 180 8.51 3.68 31.48
N GLY A 181 7.41 2.99 31.78
CA GLY A 181 6.33 3.53 32.61
C GLY A 181 5.47 4.59 31.93
N GLY A 182 5.52 4.72 30.62
CA GLY A 182 4.64 5.57 29.85
C GLY A 182 3.18 5.12 29.94
N ASN A 183 2.26 6.08 29.89
CA ASN A 183 0.82 5.81 29.81
C ASN A 183 0.31 5.69 28.36
N PHE A 184 1.15 5.99 27.37
CA PHE A 184 0.94 5.72 25.95
C PHE A 184 2.14 4.96 25.38
N ALA A 185 1.90 4.13 24.36
CA ALA A 185 2.93 3.32 23.73
C ALA A 185 2.63 3.12 22.23
N GLY A 186 3.66 2.70 21.50
CA GLY A 186 3.56 2.42 20.08
C GLY A 186 4.94 2.31 19.44
N TYR A 187 5.05 2.72 18.19
CA TYR A 187 6.29 2.60 17.43
C TYR A 187 6.63 3.93 16.73
N LYS A 188 7.89 4.32 16.75
CA LYS A 188 8.40 5.29 15.77
C LYS A 188 8.44 4.66 14.39
N THR A 189 8.48 5.48 13.34
CA THR A 189 8.81 5.01 12.00
C THR A 189 10.32 5.14 11.76
N ALA A 190 10.85 4.28 10.87
CA ALA A 190 12.21 4.38 10.35
C ALA A 190 12.20 5.03 8.97
N SER A 191 13.36 5.35 8.42
CA SER A 191 13.50 6.04 7.13
C SER A 191 13.30 5.15 5.90
N GLY A 192 13.40 3.82 6.05
CA GLY A 192 13.20 2.87 4.97
C GLY A 192 11.75 2.81 4.51
N ARG A 193 11.53 2.29 3.30
CA ARG A 193 10.21 2.08 2.69
C ARG A 193 10.18 0.74 1.98
N THR A 194 9.26 -0.13 2.39
CA THR A 194 9.04 -1.45 1.76
C THR A 194 7.55 -1.66 1.60
N MET A 195 7.13 -2.27 0.50
CA MET A 195 5.74 -2.66 0.36
C MET A 195 5.39 -3.78 1.36
N ARG A 196 4.28 -3.60 2.09
CA ARG A 196 3.84 -4.50 3.16
C ARG A 196 2.33 -4.55 3.26
N TRP A 197 1.81 -5.63 3.81
CA TRP A 197 0.42 -5.71 4.21
C TRP A 197 0.27 -5.89 5.72
N GLY A 198 -0.86 -5.44 6.23
CA GLY A 198 -1.32 -5.73 7.57
C GLY A 198 -2.84 -5.78 7.60
N THR A 199 -3.40 -6.22 8.72
CA THR A 199 -4.85 -6.37 8.88
C THR A 199 -5.37 -5.35 9.88
N ASN A 200 -6.64 -5.01 9.77
CA ASN A 200 -7.35 -4.23 10.79
C ASN A 200 -8.87 -4.46 10.63
N ASN A 201 -9.63 -3.97 11.58
CA ASN A 201 -11.09 -3.94 11.48
C ASN A 201 -11.59 -2.50 11.36
N VAL A 202 -12.63 -2.30 10.57
CA VAL A 202 -13.28 -0.99 10.44
C VAL A 202 -13.82 -0.56 11.80
N SER A 203 -13.42 0.62 12.26
CA SER A 203 -13.94 1.24 13.49
C SER A 203 -15.11 2.19 13.21
N ALA A 204 -15.09 2.85 12.05
CA ALA A 204 -16.15 3.76 11.60
C ALA A 204 -16.19 3.82 10.07
N SER A 205 -17.35 4.08 9.49
CA SER A 205 -17.55 4.32 8.06
C SER A 205 -18.54 5.46 7.86
N GLY A 206 -18.52 6.04 6.67
CA GLY A 206 -19.45 7.11 6.32
C GLY A 206 -19.16 8.42 7.05
N VAL A 207 -17.90 8.66 7.41
CA VAL A 207 -17.45 9.82 8.17
C VAL A 207 -16.79 10.82 7.23
N TRP A 208 -17.25 12.07 7.23
CA TRP A 208 -16.55 13.14 6.54
C TRP A 208 -15.39 13.64 7.38
N ILE A 209 -14.21 13.69 6.79
CA ILE A 209 -13.01 14.31 7.36
C ILE A 209 -12.43 15.31 6.37
N ASP A 210 -11.63 16.25 6.85
CA ASP A 210 -10.74 17.10 6.07
C ASP A 210 -9.30 16.67 6.40
N ASP A 211 -8.54 16.25 5.42
CA ASP A 211 -7.15 15.81 5.57
C ASP A 211 -6.13 16.91 5.23
N GLY A 212 -6.62 18.12 4.95
CA GLY A 212 -5.84 19.28 4.52
C GLY A 212 -5.68 19.39 3.01
N TYR A 213 -6.14 18.41 2.24
CA TYR A 213 -6.19 18.42 0.77
C TYR A 213 -7.63 18.47 0.24
N GLY A 214 -8.61 18.30 1.10
CA GLY A 214 -10.03 18.40 0.83
C GLY A 214 -10.86 17.53 1.75
N ASP A 215 -12.20 17.68 1.63
CA ASP A 215 -13.11 16.79 2.33
C ASP A 215 -13.10 15.40 1.71
N ILE A 216 -13.19 14.37 2.56
CA ILE A 216 -13.19 12.97 2.17
C ILE A 216 -14.33 12.25 2.87
N TYR A 217 -15.17 11.55 2.10
CA TYR A 217 -16.06 10.55 2.67
C TYR A 217 -15.25 9.28 2.95
N SER A 218 -15.13 8.90 4.23
CA SER A 218 -14.09 7.97 4.68
C SER A 218 -14.61 6.81 5.51
N LEU A 219 -13.79 5.79 5.59
CA LEU A 219 -13.77 4.75 6.61
C LEU A 219 -12.52 4.90 7.48
N ALA A 220 -12.59 4.39 8.70
CA ALA A 220 -11.48 4.44 9.65
C ALA A 220 -11.19 3.06 10.26
N THR A 221 -9.92 2.83 10.57
CA THR A 221 -9.44 1.72 11.39
C THR A 221 -8.65 2.27 12.57
N VAL A 222 -8.60 1.57 13.70
CA VAL A 222 -7.84 2.00 14.88
C VAL A 222 -6.72 1.01 15.15
N PHE A 223 -5.53 1.52 15.43
CA PHE A 223 -4.35 0.74 15.75
C PHE A 223 -4.33 0.38 17.24
N ASN A 224 -4.48 -0.89 17.60
CA ASN A 224 -4.54 -1.36 18.98
C ASN A 224 -3.33 -2.22 19.35
N ASP A 225 -3.08 -2.41 20.63
CA ASP A 225 -2.04 -3.32 21.13
C ASP A 225 -2.58 -4.73 21.48
N SER A 226 -3.87 -4.97 21.24
CA SER A 226 -4.56 -6.19 21.60
C SER A 226 -4.03 -7.46 20.92
N GLY A 227 -3.22 -7.30 19.84
CA GLY A 227 -2.75 -8.42 19.01
C GLY A 227 -3.86 -9.09 18.18
N SER A 228 -5.03 -8.48 18.10
CA SER A 228 -6.18 -8.95 17.32
C SER A 228 -6.79 -7.79 16.52
N PRO A 229 -6.83 -7.91 15.18
CA PRO A 229 -6.36 -9.05 14.38
C PRO A 229 -4.83 -9.20 14.39
N SER A 230 -4.33 -10.40 14.07
CA SER A 230 -2.88 -10.60 13.91
C SER A 230 -2.35 -9.72 12.78
N SER A 231 -1.16 -9.16 12.94
CA SER A 231 -0.60 -8.18 12.00
C SER A 231 -1.40 -6.89 11.91
N GLU A 232 -2.05 -6.46 13.02
CA GLU A 232 -2.78 -5.21 13.06
C GLU A 232 -1.91 -4.05 12.60
N ALA A 233 -2.47 -3.18 11.76
CA ALA A 233 -1.72 -2.17 11.03
C ALA A 233 -2.27 -0.77 11.22
N GLN A 234 -1.32 0.20 11.22
CA GLN A 234 -1.56 1.63 11.03
C GLN A 234 -0.80 2.09 9.78
N ALA A 235 -1.37 3.03 9.05
CA ALA A 235 -0.64 3.72 7.98
C ALA A 235 0.44 4.65 8.55
N ALA A 236 1.48 4.88 7.74
CA ALA A 236 2.56 5.82 7.99
C ALA A 236 2.81 6.68 6.75
N TYR A 237 3.72 7.64 6.82
CA TYR A 237 4.12 8.43 5.65
C TYR A 237 4.54 7.55 4.48
N GLY A 238 3.93 7.78 3.31
CA GLY A 238 4.15 7.02 2.09
C GLY A 238 3.15 5.91 1.84
N ASP A 239 2.26 5.58 2.79
CA ASP A 239 1.13 4.68 2.56
C ASP A 239 -0.04 5.36 1.86
N SER A 240 -0.05 6.69 1.77
CA SER A 240 -1.04 7.45 1.00
C SER A 240 -1.19 6.90 -0.42
N GLY A 241 -2.43 6.63 -0.85
CA GLY A 241 -2.73 5.94 -2.10
C GLY A 241 -2.64 4.41 -2.02
N GLY A 242 -2.35 3.84 -0.84
CA GLY A 242 -2.38 2.41 -0.57
C GLY A 242 -3.80 1.85 -0.48
N ALA A 243 -3.90 0.54 -0.60
CA ALA A 243 -5.16 -0.18 -0.65
C ALA A 243 -5.70 -0.55 0.73
N ILE A 244 -7.02 -0.49 0.88
CA ILE A 244 -7.79 -1.15 1.95
C ILE A 244 -8.74 -2.13 1.26
N PHE A 245 -8.39 -3.41 1.31
CA PHE A 245 -9.20 -4.49 0.75
C PHE A 245 -10.12 -5.09 1.80
N HIS A 246 -11.29 -5.54 1.35
CA HIS A 246 -12.25 -6.31 2.13
C HIS A 246 -12.68 -7.55 1.34
N LYS A 247 -12.91 -8.66 2.03
CA LYS A 247 -13.38 -9.89 1.41
C LYS A 247 -14.89 -10.02 1.56
N ASN A 248 -15.61 -9.81 0.47
CA ASN A 248 -17.07 -9.97 0.39
C ASN A 248 -17.39 -11.39 -0.09
N GLY A 249 -17.80 -12.25 0.82
CA GLY A 249 -17.97 -13.69 0.55
C GLY A 249 -16.63 -14.33 0.15
N SER A 250 -16.49 -14.75 -1.11
CA SER A 250 -15.24 -15.33 -1.65
C SER A 250 -14.43 -14.34 -2.49
N ALA A 251 -14.96 -13.15 -2.80
CA ALA A 251 -14.33 -12.16 -3.66
C ALA A 251 -13.64 -11.07 -2.83
N TRP A 252 -12.43 -10.68 -3.25
CA TRP A 252 -11.78 -9.50 -2.73
C TRP A 252 -12.24 -8.24 -3.48
N GLU A 253 -12.50 -7.18 -2.73
CA GLU A 253 -12.90 -5.87 -3.23
C GLU A 253 -12.00 -4.79 -2.64
N LEU A 254 -11.61 -3.81 -3.44
CA LEU A 254 -10.96 -2.59 -2.97
C LEU A 254 -12.05 -1.70 -2.37
N ALA A 255 -12.09 -1.65 -1.05
CA ALA A 255 -13.11 -0.92 -0.30
C ALA A 255 -12.67 0.49 0.08
N GLY A 256 -11.37 0.71 0.24
CA GLY A 256 -10.85 2.02 0.61
C GLY A 256 -9.46 2.29 0.06
N MET A 257 -9.08 3.58 0.10
CA MET A 257 -7.75 4.06 -0.23
C MET A 257 -7.16 4.82 0.94
N ILE A 258 -6.00 4.39 1.43
CA ILE A 258 -5.31 5.03 2.56
C ILE A 258 -4.96 6.47 2.20
N LEU A 259 -5.31 7.42 3.07
CA LEU A 259 -5.04 8.84 2.86
C LEU A 259 -4.30 9.49 4.02
N THR A 260 -4.80 9.34 5.26
CA THR A 260 -4.24 10.07 6.40
C THR A 260 -4.31 9.29 7.71
N VAL A 261 -3.57 9.77 8.70
CA VAL A 261 -3.56 9.23 10.07
C VAL A 261 -3.91 10.34 11.03
N ALA A 262 -4.86 10.08 11.91
CA ALA A 262 -5.17 10.94 13.04
C ALA A 262 -4.60 10.36 14.33
N GLY A 263 -3.98 11.24 15.12
CA GLY A 263 -3.45 10.94 16.45
C GLY A 263 -4.19 11.68 17.53
N TYR A 264 -3.65 11.62 18.73
CA TYR A 264 -4.16 12.32 19.90
C TYR A 264 -3.77 13.81 19.92
N SER A 265 -4.45 14.57 20.77
CA SER A 265 -4.13 15.99 20.98
C SER A 265 -2.66 16.17 21.37
N GLY A 266 -1.95 17.03 20.64
CA GLY A 266 -0.52 17.31 20.89
C GLY A 266 0.43 16.15 20.63
N GLN A 267 -0.04 15.00 20.09
CA GLN A 267 0.83 13.88 19.73
C GLN A 267 1.89 14.31 18.72
N PRO A 268 3.16 13.96 18.94
CA PRO A 268 4.19 14.19 17.94
C PRO A 268 3.87 13.41 16.66
N ASP A 269 3.70 14.13 15.56
CA ASP A 269 3.57 13.62 14.19
C ASP A 269 3.03 12.18 14.05
N PRO A 270 1.70 11.97 13.94
CA PRO A 270 1.11 10.62 13.89
C PRO A 270 1.56 9.78 12.69
N GLY A 271 1.99 10.41 11.59
CA GLY A 271 2.55 9.73 10.42
C GLY A 271 3.97 9.20 10.64
N ALA A 272 4.66 9.72 11.66
CA ALA A 272 6.00 9.27 12.07
C ALA A 272 6.00 8.51 13.41
N ASN A 273 4.89 8.52 14.14
CA ASN A 273 4.74 7.87 15.44
C ASN A 273 3.39 7.13 15.48
N ALA A 274 3.44 5.82 15.27
CA ALA A 274 2.28 4.94 15.34
C ALA A 274 1.98 4.60 16.81
N VAL A 275 1.16 5.43 17.44
CA VAL A 275 0.73 5.23 18.83
C VAL A 275 -0.54 4.39 18.85
N TYR A 276 -0.62 3.44 19.76
CA TYR A 276 -1.85 2.65 19.96
C TYR A 276 -3.04 3.58 20.26
N GLY A 277 -4.13 3.38 19.52
CA GLY A 277 -5.30 4.24 19.51
C GLY A 277 -5.34 5.27 18.38
N ASN A 278 -4.27 5.46 17.61
CA ASN A 278 -4.32 6.25 16.39
C ASN A 278 -5.29 5.65 15.37
N ALA A 279 -5.91 6.51 14.58
CA ALA A 279 -6.80 6.08 13.51
C ALA A 279 -6.14 6.28 12.13
N THR A 280 -6.25 5.28 11.26
CA THR A 280 -6.00 5.42 9.82
C THR A 280 -7.33 5.72 9.14
N TYR A 281 -7.39 6.79 8.36
CA TYR A 281 -8.52 7.12 7.50
C TYR A 281 -8.19 6.79 6.05
N GLY A 282 -9.13 6.13 5.41
CA GLY A 282 -9.12 5.89 3.97
C GLY A 282 -10.41 6.40 3.33
N ALA A 283 -10.32 6.87 2.08
CA ALA A 283 -11.52 7.16 1.31
C ALA A 283 -12.38 5.91 1.20
N ASP A 284 -13.66 6.01 1.48
CA ASP A 284 -14.64 4.95 1.25
C ASP A 284 -14.97 4.92 -0.25
N LEU A 285 -14.41 3.97 -0.96
CA LEU A 285 -14.50 3.90 -2.42
C LEU A 285 -15.90 3.57 -2.92
N SER A 286 -16.79 3.07 -2.08
CA SER A 286 -18.19 2.85 -2.45
C SER A 286 -18.90 4.18 -2.79
N PHE A 287 -18.53 5.27 -2.08
CA PHE A 287 -19.06 6.61 -2.35
C PHE A 287 -18.55 7.18 -3.69
N TYR A 288 -17.31 6.88 -4.06
CA TYR A 288 -16.68 7.35 -5.29
C TYR A 288 -16.82 6.37 -6.46
N ARG A 289 -17.40 5.19 -6.22
CA ARG A 289 -17.47 4.08 -7.17
C ARG A 289 -18.04 4.47 -8.53
N SER A 290 -19.11 5.24 -8.55
CA SER A 290 -19.77 5.65 -9.80
C SER A 290 -18.81 6.43 -10.72
N GLN A 291 -17.99 7.31 -10.17
CA GLN A 291 -16.99 8.08 -10.93
C GLN A 291 -15.87 7.16 -11.43
N ILE A 292 -15.38 6.25 -10.56
CA ILE A 292 -14.34 5.28 -10.91
C ILE A 292 -14.81 4.39 -12.06
N MET A 293 -16.05 3.86 -11.98
CA MET A 293 -16.60 2.94 -12.98
C MET A 293 -16.91 3.58 -14.33
N VAL A 294 -17.11 4.89 -14.38
CA VAL A 294 -17.19 5.64 -15.66
C VAL A 294 -15.84 5.65 -16.36
N ILE A 295 -14.74 5.73 -15.59
CA ILE A 295 -13.37 5.78 -16.12
C ILE A 295 -12.83 4.37 -16.42
N VAL A 296 -13.07 3.43 -15.53
CA VAL A 296 -12.65 2.01 -15.62
C VAL A 296 -13.90 1.14 -15.58
N PRO A 297 -14.64 0.96 -16.69
CA PRO A 297 -15.79 0.08 -16.69
C PRO A 297 -15.36 -1.34 -16.30
N GLU A 298 -16.15 -1.98 -15.41
CA GLU A 298 -15.96 -3.40 -15.13
C GLU A 298 -16.01 -4.18 -16.44
N PRO A 299 -15.20 -5.23 -16.61
CA PRO A 299 -15.33 -6.12 -17.74
C PRO A 299 -16.79 -6.57 -17.79
N SER A 300 -17.56 -6.11 -18.77
CA SER A 300 -18.93 -6.55 -18.94
C SER A 300 -18.87 -8.07 -19.07
N VAL A 301 -19.37 -8.79 -18.07
CA VAL A 301 -19.65 -10.24 -18.16
C VAL A 301 -20.59 -10.38 -19.34
N GLY A 302 -20.01 -10.78 -20.49
CA GLY A 302 -20.55 -10.44 -21.80
C GLY A 302 -22.01 -10.80 -21.97
N ILE A 303 -22.76 -9.85 -22.47
CA ILE A 303 -24.04 -10.02 -23.19
C ILE A 303 -23.95 -11.08 -24.31
N PHE A 304 -22.76 -11.64 -24.60
CA PHE A 304 -22.56 -12.76 -25.52
C PHE A 304 -23.33 -14.04 -25.16
N GLY A 305 -23.66 -14.28 -23.87
CA GLY A 305 -24.51 -15.38 -23.46
C GLY A 305 -25.97 -15.21 -23.91
N ALA A 306 -26.54 -14.00 -23.84
CA ALA A 306 -27.93 -13.74 -24.22
C ALA A 306 -28.12 -13.74 -25.75
N ALA A 307 -27.19 -13.19 -26.51
CA ALA A 307 -27.25 -13.22 -27.98
C ALA A 307 -27.06 -14.65 -28.52
N GLY A 308 -26.15 -15.45 -27.95
CA GLY A 308 -25.96 -16.86 -28.30
C GLY A 308 -27.21 -17.71 -28.02
N THR A 309 -27.89 -17.47 -26.88
CA THR A 309 -29.12 -18.20 -26.52
C THR A 309 -30.28 -17.83 -27.44
N VAL A 310 -30.41 -16.57 -27.85
CA VAL A 310 -31.47 -16.11 -28.76
C VAL A 310 -31.22 -16.70 -30.20
N ILE A 311 -29.98 -16.77 -30.64
CA ILE A 311 -29.66 -17.36 -31.95
C ILE A 311 -29.90 -18.90 -31.94
N ALA A 312 -29.55 -19.60 -30.86
CA ALA A 312 -29.82 -21.03 -30.70
C ALA A 312 -31.33 -21.36 -30.67
N LEU A 313 -32.13 -20.56 -29.94
CA LEU A 313 -33.58 -20.69 -29.92
C LEU A 313 -34.25 -20.37 -31.26
N ALA A 314 -33.73 -19.41 -32.03
CA ALA A 314 -34.21 -19.13 -33.39
C ALA A 314 -33.88 -20.25 -34.39
N ALA A 315 -32.71 -20.87 -34.24
CA ALA A 315 -32.33 -22.04 -35.07
C ALA A 315 -33.18 -23.27 -34.79
N LEU A 316 -33.48 -23.58 -33.52
CA LEU A 316 -34.36 -24.68 -33.10
C LEU A 316 -35.83 -24.48 -33.58
N ARG A 317 -36.34 -23.26 -33.60
CA ARG A 317 -37.68 -22.97 -34.14
C ARG A 317 -37.75 -23.12 -35.68
N ARG A 318 -36.68 -22.89 -36.42
CA ARG A 318 -36.65 -23.11 -37.87
C ARG A 318 -36.53 -24.58 -38.24
N THR A 319 -35.84 -25.42 -37.49
CA THR A 319 -35.77 -26.87 -37.72
C THR A 319 -37.09 -27.57 -37.37
N GLY A 320 -37.78 -27.19 -36.31
CA GLY A 320 -39.12 -27.69 -35.92
C GLY A 320 -40.21 -27.40 -36.96
N ARG A 321 -40.19 -26.23 -37.62
CA ARG A 321 -41.17 -25.88 -38.67
C ARG A 321 -40.95 -26.64 -39.98
N ARG A 322 -39.76 -27.11 -40.32
CA ARG A 322 -39.47 -27.93 -41.49
C ARG A 322 -39.91 -29.39 -41.29
N ALA A 323 -39.89 -29.93 -40.09
CA ALA A 323 -40.32 -31.29 -39.79
C ALA A 323 -41.86 -31.46 -39.88
N LEU A 324 -42.63 -30.41 -39.62
CA LEU A 324 -44.11 -30.41 -39.68
C LEU A 324 -44.68 -30.18 -41.10
N ALA A 325 -43.89 -29.70 -42.06
CA ALA A 325 -44.32 -29.42 -43.42
C ALA A 325 -44.17 -30.65 -44.38
N GLY A 326 -43.58 -31.75 -43.90
CA GLY A 326 -43.32 -32.96 -44.72
C GLY A 326 -44.30 -34.11 -44.58
N ALA A 327 -45.33 -34.03 -43.69
CA ALA A 327 -46.33 -35.10 -43.54
C ALA A 327 -47.60 -34.76 -44.34
N ARG A 328 -47.70 -35.24 -45.59
CA ARG A 328 -48.99 -35.35 -46.32
C ARG A 328 -49.57 -36.74 -46.04
N PRO A 329 -50.86 -36.84 -45.72
CA PRO A 329 -51.53 -38.13 -45.65
C PRO A 329 -51.80 -38.65 -47.06
N ALA A 330 -51.70 -39.96 -47.23
CA ALA A 330 -52.14 -40.74 -48.43
C ALA A 330 -53.65 -40.86 -48.47
#